data_2dd5e5dac1aeda654dfbf0d4c3989b30
#
_entry.id   2dd5e5dac1aeda654dfbf0d4c3989b30
#
_cell.length_a   1.000
_cell.length_b   1.000
_cell.length_c   1.000
_cell.angle_alpha   90.00
_cell.angle_beta   90.00
_cell.angle_gamma   90.00
#
_symmetry.space_group_name_H-M   'P 1'
#
loop_
_entity.id
_entity.type
_entity.pdbx_description
1 polymer ?
#
loop_
_entity_poly.entity_id
_entity_poly.type
_entity_poly.pdbx_seq_one_letter_code
_entity_poly.pdbx_strand_id
1 'polypeptide(L)'
;MDDEFSRLVVRADASERPGPCLVNWSAPCRYLAAQCQVRMGQFHEALALTGEDHTRWTGHAMSAKTPALDGGLKLGSSVCHLRGQIYLRLDEPAKAKEAFMLALALDVKNYDSFVALVHGSLLGEEEQWSFVQTLEYAAQAGAEDHAQADMEWVRLMYTTQLSQRMVQHALHAAHARQSIVNAHECMRSHPPVLYSLAEQLWQAMRYEDAFTVTQHILSLDAGFFF
;
A
#
# COMPACT_ATOMS: atom_id res chain seq x y z
N MET A 1 -16.51 -5.73 -22.78
CA MET A 1 -16.50 -6.57 -21.55
C MET A 1 -17.05 -5.81 -20.36
N ASP A 2 -16.96 -4.46 -20.34
CA ASP A 2 -17.44 -3.64 -19.22
C ASP A 2 -18.97 -3.49 -19.12
N ASP A 3 -19.68 -3.70 -20.23
CA ASP A 3 -21.13 -3.48 -20.32
C ASP A 3 -21.97 -4.65 -19.75
N GLU A 4 -21.45 -5.87 -19.76
CA GLU A 4 -22.13 -7.03 -19.17
C GLU A 4 -22.00 -7.05 -17.64
N PHE A 5 -20.87 -6.59 -17.10
CA PHE A 5 -20.65 -6.53 -15.67
C PHE A 5 -21.52 -5.45 -15.01
N SER A 6 -21.64 -4.30 -15.66
CA SER A 6 -22.54 -3.21 -15.22
C SER A 6 -24.01 -3.66 -15.22
N ARG A 7 -24.44 -4.48 -16.18
CA ARG A 7 -25.80 -5.03 -16.25
C ARG A 7 -26.09 -6.08 -15.17
N LEU A 8 -25.09 -6.82 -14.73
CA LEU A 8 -25.22 -7.79 -13.62
C LEU A 8 -25.38 -7.13 -12.24
N VAL A 9 -24.76 -5.96 -12.05
CA VAL A 9 -24.86 -5.18 -10.81
C VAL A 9 -26.15 -4.35 -10.75
N VAL A 10 -26.60 -3.78 -11.87
CA VAL A 10 -27.79 -2.90 -11.95
C VAL A 10 -29.12 -3.68 -11.92
N ARG A 11 -29.14 -4.98 -12.22
CA ARG A 11 -30.35 -5.80 -12.13
C ARG A 11 -30.84 -6.14 -10.71
N ALA A 12 -30.19 -5.63 -9.67
CA ALA A 12 -30.63 -5.84 -8.28
C ALA A 12 -31.86 -5.03 -7.89
N ASP A 13 -32.38 -4.12 -8.74
CA ASP A 13 -33.45 -3.16 -8.38
C ASP A 13 -34.82 -3.43 -9.00
N ALA A 14 -35.07 -4.60 -9.56
CA ALA A 14 -36.40 -4.92 -10.06
C ALA A 14 -36.96 -6.19 -9.42
N SER A 15 -37.82 -6.03 -8.43
CA SER A 15 -39.01 -6.85 -8.00
C SER A 15 -39.14 -8.33 -8.40
N GLU A 16 -38.10 -9.03 -8.75
CA GLU A 16 -38.08 -10.48 -8.93
C GLU A 16 -37.12 -11.09 -7.94
N ARG A 17 -37.53 -12.20 -7.30
CA ARG A 17 -36.79 -12.96 -6.28
C ARG A 17 -35.29 -12.89 -6.54
N PRO A 18 -34.46 -12.37 -5.62
CA PRO A 18 -33.05 -12.23 -5.87
C PRO A 18 -32.45 -13.62 -6.12
N GLY A 19 -32.09 -13.90 -7.35
CA GLY A 19 -31.19 -15.00 -7.64
C GLY A 19 -29.91 -14.80 -6.78
N PRO A 20 -29.11 -15.85 -6.52
CA PRO A 20 -27.93 -15.73 -5.69
C PRO A 20 -27.02 -14.62 -6.26
N CYS A 21 -27.02 -13.45 -5.61
CA CYS A 21 -26.19 -12.33 -6.02
C CYS A 21 -24.72 -12.71 -5.82
N LEU A 22 -23.92 -12.74 -6.87
CA LEU A 22 -22.49 -13.09 -6.84
C LEU A 22 -21.71 -12.27 -5.77
N VAL A 23 -22.15 -11.04 -5.52
CA VAL A 23 -21.59 -10.17 -4.46
C VAL A 23 -21.70 -10.81 -3.07
N ASN A 24 -22.71 -11.64 -2.82
CA ASN A 24 -22.87 -12.32 -1.54
C ASN A 24 -22.06 -13.63 -1.43
N TRP A 25 -21.68 -14.21 -2.58
CA TRP A 25 -21.03 -15.52 -2.64
C TRP A 25 -19.51 -15.44 -2.89
N SER A 26 -19.05 -14.38 -3.56
CA SER A 26 -17.66 -14.23 -3.95
C SER A 26 -17.04 -12.98 -3.35
N ALA A 27 -15.99 -13.17 -2.55
CA ALA A 27 -15.21 -12.08 -1.97
C ALA A 27 -14.59 -11.16 -3.04
N PRO A 28 -13.98 -11.69 -4.13
CA PRO A 28 -13.49 -10.83 -5.21
C PRO A 28 -14.58 -10.00 -5.90
N CYS A 29 -15.76 -10.58 -6.15
CA CYS A 29 -16.88 -9.84 -6.74
C CYS A 29 -17.37 -8.72 -5.82
N ARG A 30 -17.39 -8.96 -4.50
CA ARG A 30 -17.75 -7.96 -3.50
C ARG A 30 -16.73 -6.82 -3.46
N TYR A 31 -15.45 -7.13 -3.54
CA TYR A 31 -14.38 -6.15 -3.61
C TYR A 31 -14.51 -5.26 -4.85
N LEU A 32 -14.72 -5.85 -6.03
CA LEU A 32 -14.93 -5.10 -7.27
C LEU A 32 -16.18 -4.22 -7.22
N ALA A 33 -17.29 -4.72 -6.65
CA ALA A 33 -18.50 -3.92 -6.46
C ALA A 33 -18.25 -2.72 -5.54
N ALA A 34 -17.50 -2.91 -4.44
CA ALA A 34 -17.12 -1.82 -3.54
C ALA A 34 -16.24 -0.79 -4.26
N GLN A 35 -15.27 -1.22 -5.08
CA GLN A 35 -14.46 -0.31 -5.89
C GLN A 35 -15.32 0.52 -6.86
N CYS A 36 -16.32 -0.09 -7.50
CA CYS A 36 -17.25 0.63 -8.38
C CYS A 36 -18.03 1.70 -7.59
N GLN A 37 -18.54 1.36 -6.39
CA GLN A 37 -19.25 2.33 -5.54
C GLN A 37 -18.35 3.47 -5.09
N VAL A 38 -17.09 3.21 -4.73
CA VAL A 38 -16.11 4.27 -4.42
C VAL A 38 -15.93 5.23 -5.59
N ARG A 39 -15.80 4.69 -6.82
CA ARG A 39 -15.68 5.52 -8.04
C ARG A 39 -16.93 6.33 -8.35
N MET A 40 -18.11 5.85 -7.93
CA MET A 40 -19.39 6.57 -8.03
C MET A 40 -19.62 7.55 -6.89
N GLY A 41 -18.72 7.62 -5.88
CA GLY A 41 -18.86 8.48 -4.71
C GLY A 41 -19.82 7.93 -3.64
N GLN A 42 -20.25 6.68 -3.74
CA GLN A 42 -21.16 6.01 -2.81
C GLN A 42 -20.36 5.35 -1.67
N PHE A 43 -19.78 6.18 -0.80
CA PHE A 43 -18.81 5.71 0.21
C PHE A 43 -19.44 4.85 1.30
N HIS A 44 -20.66 5.16 1.75
CA HIS A 44 -21.34 4.39 2.79
C HIS A 44 -21.78 3.01 2.29
N GLU A 45 -22.27 2.92 1.06
CA GLU A 45 -22.60 1.66 0.41
C GLU A 45 -21.37 0.79 0.19
N ALA A 46 -20.25 1.42 -0.20
CA ALA A 46 -18.98 0.72 -0.35
C ALA A 46 -18.48 0.16 1.00
N LEU A 47 -18.60 0.90 2.10
CA LEU A 47 -18.29 0.40 3.45
C LEU A 47 -19.20 -0.78 3.85
N ALA A 48 -20.49 -0.72 3.54
CA ALA A 48 -21.39 -1.84 3.81
C ALA A 48 -20.99 -3.11 3.08
N LEU A 49 -20.46 -3.01 1.86
CA LEU A 49 -19.93 -4.15 1.10
C LEU A 49 -18.61 -4.68 1.67
N THR A 50 -17.70 -3.79 2.07
CA THR A 50 -16.40 -4.20 2.64
C THR A 50 -16.52 -4.71 4.06
N GLY A 51 -17.63 -4.42 4.76
CA GLY A 51 -17.90 -4.77 6.16
C GLY A 51 -17.14 -3.86 7.13
N GLU A 52 -17.80 -3.45 8.21
CA GLU A 52 -17.14 -2.68 9.27
C GLU A 52 -16.23 -3.56 10.12
N ASP A 53 -16.61 -4.83 10.30
CA ASP A 53 -15.85 -5.81 11.07
C ASP A 53 -14.96 -6.67 10.18
N HIS A 54 -13.72 -6.89 10.63
CA HIS A 54 -12.76 -7.81 10.01
C HIS A 54 -13.28 -9.26 9.94
N THR A 55 -14.29 -9.59 10.72
CA THR A 55 -14.83 -10.94 10.86
C THR A 55 -15.44 -11.52 9.59
N ARG A 56 -15.95 -10.68 8.68
CA ARG A 56 -16.51 -11.13 7.38
C ARG A 56 -15.46 -11.57 6.36
N TRP A 57 -14.21 -11.17 6.56
CA TRP A 57 -13.09 -11.42 5.64
C TRP A 57 -12.07 -12.38 6.22
N THR A 58 -12.43 -13.10 7.31
CA THR A 58 -11.57 -14.11 7.95
C THR A 58 -11.55 -15.42 7.15
N GLY A 59 -10.46 -16.19 7.31
CA GLY A 59 -10.30 -17.51 6.69
C GLY A 59 -9.71 -17.45 5.27
N HIS A 60 -10.03 -18.46 4.45
CA HIS A 60 -9.46 -18.62 3.11
C HIS A 60 -9.69 -17.43 2.16
N ALA A 61 -10.77 -16.66 2.34
CA ALA A 61 -11.04 -15.47 1.53
C ALA A 61 -9.99 -14.37 1.73
N MET A 62 -9.42 -14.24 2.94
CA MET A 62 -8.38 -13.26 3.24
C MET A 62 -7.02 -13.62 2.66
N SER A 63 -6.74 -14.92 2.56
CA SER A 63 -5.49 -15.45 1.98
C SER A 63 -5.55 -15.57 0.46
N ALA A 64 -6.74 -15.48 -0.14
CA ALA A 64 -6.87 -15.55 -1.59
C ALA A 64 -6.05 -14.40 -2.22
N LYS A 65 -5.18 -14.74 -3.17
CA LYS A 65 -4.44 -13.73 -3.93
C LYS A 65 -5.41 -13.05 -4.89
N THR A 66 -5.30 -11.72 -5.00
CA THR A 66 -5.97 -10.99 -6.08
C THR A 66 -5.43 -11.46 -7.43
N PRO A 67 -6.23 -11.43 -8.49
CA PRO A 67 -5.72 -11.66 -9.85
C PRO A 67 -4.52 -10.73 -10.13
N ALA A 68 -3.64 -11.15 -11.01
CA ALA A 68 -2.31 -10.56 -11.30
C ALA A 68 -2.24 -9.03 -11.54
N LEU A 69 -3.37 -8.35 -11.63
CA LEU A 69 -3.47 -6.89 -11.77
C LEU A 69 -2.91 -6.11 -10.55
N ASP A 70 -2.97 -6.69 -9.36
CA ASP A 70 -2.55 -6.04 -8.11
C ASP A 70 -1.23 -6.61 -7.56
N GLY A 71 -0.37 -7.17 -8.41
CA GLY A 71 0.94 -7.71 -7.99
C GLY A 71 0.86 -8.94 -7.08
N GLY A 72 -0.29 -9.62 -7.03
CA GLY A 72 -0.49 -10.81 -6.21
C GLY A 72 -0.67 -10.52 -4.72
N LEU A 73 -1.15 -9.34 -4.37
CA LEU A 73 -1.53 -8.98 -3.00
C LEU A 73 -2.67 -9.90 -2.49
N LYS A 74 -2.68 -10.12 -1.19
CA LYS A 74 -3.82 -10.81 -0.54
C LYS A 74 -5.06 -9.92 -0.64
N LEU A 75 -6.20 -10.52 -1.01
CA LEU A 75 -7.47 -9.80 -1.16
C LEU A 75 -7.86 -9.04 0.12
N GLY A 76 -7.61 -9.64 1.29
CA GLY A 76 -7.87 -8.97 2.57
C GLY A 76 -7.10 -7.67 2.74
N SER A 77 -5.84 -7.63 2.30
CA SER A 77 -5.02 -6.41 2.31
C SER A 77 -5.60 -5.34 1.38
N SER A 78 -6.00 -5.72 0.16
CA SER A 78 -6.62 -4.80 -0.80
C SER A 78 -7.96 -4.25 -0.30
N VAL A 79 -8.76 -5.05 0.39
CA VAL A 79 -10.02 -4.60 1.02
C VAL A 79 -9.75 -3.61 2.15
N CYS A 80 -8.77 -3.88 3.01
CA CYS A 80 -8.39 -2.96 4.09
C CYS A 80 -7.85 -1.64 3.53
N HIS A 81 -7.06 -1.70 2.45
CA HIS A 81 -6.61 -0.51 1.74
C HIS A 81 -7.79 0.32 1.21
N LEU A 82 -8.75 -0.33 0.52
CA LEU A 82 -9.94 0.34 0.00
C LEU A 82 -10.75 1.01 1.13
N ARG A 83 -10.90 0.34 2.28
CA ARG A 83 -11.56 0.93 3.47
C ARG A 83 -10.83 2.16 3.98
N GLY A 84 -9.49 2.10 4.04
CA GLY A 84 -8.67 3.26 4.39
C GLY A 84 -8.92 4.45 3.47
N GLN A 85 -8.97 4.21 2.15
CA GLN A 85 -9.31 5.24 1.17
C GLN A 85 -10.71 5.83 1.38
N ILE A 86 -11.71 4.99 1.67
CA ILE A 86 -13.08 5.44 1.95
C ILE A 86 -13.09 6.31 3.20
N TYR A 87 -12.45 5.89 4.30
CA TYR A 87 -12.39 6.67 5.53
C TYR A 87 -11.71 8.02 5.34
N LEU A 88 -10.67 8.12 4.49
CA LEU A 88 -10.09 9.42 4.13
C LEU A 88 -11.09 10.33 3.39
N ARG A 89 -11.94 9.75 2.52
CA ARG A 89 -12.99 10.52 1.82
C ARG A 89 -14.13 10.95 2.74
N LEU A 90 -14.34 10.24 3.85
CA LEU A 90 -15.33 10.57 4.88
C LEU A 90 -14.77 11.45 6.00
N ASP A 91 -13.51 11.92 5.86
CA ASP A 91 -12.82 12.74 6.87
C ASP A 91 -12.66 12.04 8.24
N GLU A 92 -12.40 10.72 8.20
CA GLU A 92 -12.15 9.88 9.39
C GLU A 92 -10.69 9.35 9.40
N PRO A 93 -9.68 10.20 9.60
CA PRO A 93 -8.27 9.83 9.46
C PRO A 93 -7.81 8.77 10.47
N ALA A 94 -8.39 8.73 11.67
CA ALA A 94 -8.05 7.72 12.66
C ALA A 94 -8.42 6.30 12.20
N LYS A 95 -9.62 6.12 11.66
CA LYS A 95 -10.06 4.83 11.10
C LYS A 95 -9.29 4.48 9.82
N ALA A 96 -8.95 5.48 9.00
CA ALA A 96 -8.13 5.29 7.82
C ALA A 96 -6.75 4.74 8.18
N LYS A 97 -6.09 5.33 9.19
CA LYS A 97 -4.81 4.86 9.73
C LYS A 97 -4.89 3.40 10.15
N GLU A 98 -5.86 3.02 10.97
CA GLU A 98 -6.05 1.64 11.42
C GLU A 98 -6.25 0.68 10.24
N ALA A 99 -7.05 1.07 9.25
CA ALA A 99 -7.30 0.25 8.08
C ALA A 99 -6.04 0.03 7.22
N PHE A 100 -5.21 1.06 7.01
CA PHE A 100 -3.95 0.92 6.28
C PHE A 100 -2.90 0.12 7.06
N MET A 101 -2.81 0.31 8.39
CA MET A 101 -1.93 -0.50 9.23
C MET A 101 -2.30 -1.98 9.16
N LEU A 102 -3.60 -2.28 9.20
CA LEU A 102 -4.09 -3.64 9.05
C LEU A 102 -3.82 -4.21 7.65
N ALA A 103 -3.92 -3.39 6.60
CA ALA A 103 -3.59 -3.82 5.24
C ALA A 103 -2.14 -4.31 5.15
N LEU A 104 -1.18 -3.59 5.75
CA LEU A 104 0.24 -3.98 5.81
C LEU A 104 0.49 -5.17 6.72
N ALA A 105 -0.24 -5.29 7.83
CA ALA A 105 -0.16 -6.47 8.69
C ALA A 105 -0.63 -7.75 7.98
N LEU A 106 -1.58 -7.64 7.06
CA LEU A 106 -2.06 -8.76 6.24
C LEU A 106 -1.12 -9.10 5.07
N ASP A 107 -0.60 -8.06 4.41
CA ASP A 107 0.37 -8.21 3.31
C ASP A 107 1.31 -7.00 3.27
N VAL A 108 2.55 -7.23 3.67
CA VAL A 108 3.59 -6.19 3.71
C VAL A 108 3.93 -5.62 2.33
N LYS A 109 3.57 -6.32 1.24
CA LYS A 109 3.80 -5.86 -0.14
C LYS A 109 2.82 -4.76 -0.57
N ASN A 110 1.83 -4.41 0.25
CA ASN A 110 0.85 -3.38 -0.07
C ASN A 110 1.47 -1.97 0.03
N TYR A 111 2.25 -1.62 -1.00
CA TYR A 111 2.96 -0.37 -1.08
C TYR A 111 2.04 0.86 -1.02
N ASP A 112 0.86 0.79 -1.62
CA ASP A 112 -0.10 1.91 -1.62
C ASP A 112 -0.58 2.25 -0.20
N SER A 113 -0.76 1.23 0.66
CA SER A 113 -1.09 1.44 2.07
C SER A 113 0.07 2.04 2.85
N PHE A 114 1.31 1.64 2.54
CA PHE A 114 2.51 2.24 3.12
C PHE A 114 2.62 3.73 2.74
N VAL A 115 2.47 4.06 1.46
CA VAL A 115 2.49 5.45 0.98
C VAL A 115 1.41 6.29 1.65
N ALA A 116 0.18 5.76 1.76
CA ALA A 116 -0.91 6.47 2.43
C ALA A 116 -0.61 6.78 3.91
N LEU A 117 0.08 5.88 4.63
CA LEU A 117 0.46 6.08 6.03
C LEU A 117 1.59 7.09 6.20
N VAL A 118 2.63 6.99 5.39
CA VAL A 118 3.88 7.77 5.53
C VAL A 118 3.73 9.13 4.85
N HIS A 119 3.43 9.16 3.55
CA HIS A 119 3.30 10.40 2.80
C HIS A 119 1.96 11.10 3.05
N GLY A 120 0.93 10.36 3.43
CA GLY A 120 -0.35 10.93 3.89
C GLY A 120 -0.30 11.54 5.30
N SER A 121 0.87 11.52 5.95
CA SER A 121 1.08 12.07 7.31
C SER A 121 0.12 11.50 8.37
N LEU A 122 -0.33 10.25 8.20
CA LEU A 122 -1.18 9.58 9.17
C LEU A 122 -0.40 9.03 10.36
N LEU A 123 0.91 8.85 10.22
CA LEU A 123 1.83 8.43 11.26
C LEU A 123 2.82 9.54 11.59
N GLY A 124 3.09 9.75 12.88
CA GLY A 124 4.19 10.58 13.32
C GLY A 124 5.55 9.95 12.98
N GLU A 125 6.64 10.75 12.97
CA GLU A 125 7.97 10.29 12.53
C GLU A 125 8.49 9.08 13.33
N GLU A 126 8.42 9.11 14.64
CA GLU A 126 8.82 7.98 15.49
C GLU A 126 7.91 6.76 15.32
N GLU A 127 6.62 7.02 15.10
CA GLU A 127 5.64 5.98 14.87
C GLU A 127 5.88 5.26 13.54
N GLN A 128 6.26 5.99 12.47
CA GLN A 128 6.64 5.40 11.18
C GLN A 128 7.79 4.40 11.35
N TRP A 129 8.84 4.79 12.05
CA TRP A 129 10.01 3.94 12.29
C TRP A 129 9.67 2.71 13.11
N SER A 130 8.95 2.88 14.21
CA SER A 130 8.56 1.75 15.06
C SER A 130 7.61 0.81 14.31
N PHE A 131 6.64 1.34 13.56
CA PHE A 131 5.68 0.54 12.81
C PHE A 131 6.37 -0.34 11.76
N VAL A 132 7.25 0.22 10.95
CA VAL A 132 7.95 -0.56 9.90
C VAL A 132 8.81 -1.67 10.51
N GLN A 133 9.41 -1.46 11.69
CA GLN A 133 10.19 -2.51 12.36
C GLN A 133 9.30 -3.60 13.00
N THR A 134 8.05 -3.30 13.34
CA THR A 134 7.11 -4.29 13.94
C THR A 134 6.41 -5.17 12.92
N LEU A 135 6.49 -4.86 11.62
CA LEU A 135 5.89 -5.68 10.57
C LEU A 135 6.55 -7.07 10.49
N GLU A 136 5.72 -8.10 10.43
CA GLU A 136 6.16 -9.51 10.43
C GLU A 136 6.57 -9.97 9.02
N TYR A 137 7.68 -9.46 8.50
CA TYR A 137 8.17 -9.80 7.15
C TYR A 137 8.44 -11.30 6.99
N ALA A 138 9.12 -11.92 7.95
CA ALA A 138 9.48 -13.33 7.89
C ALA A 138 8.25 -14.26 7.92
N ALA A 139 7.23 -13.92 8.72
CA ALA A 139 5.99 -14.71 8.80
C ALA A 139 5.17 -14.66 7.51
N GLN A 140 5.34 -13.60 6.72
CA GLN A 140 4.66 -13.42 5.44
C GLN A 140 5.48 -13.92 4.24
N ALA A 141 6.74 -14.29 4.45
CA ALA A 141 7.54 -14.97 3.45
C ALA A 141 6.90 -16.34 3.13
N GLY A 142 6.82 -16.70 1.86
CA GLY A 142 6.40 -18.03 1.42
C GLY A 142 7.44 -19.09 1.78
N ALA A 143 7.12 -20.35 1.51
CA ALA A 143 8.05 -21.48 1.71
C ALA A 143 9.16 -21.57 0.65
N GLU A 144 9.22 -20.66 -0.31
CA GLU A 144 10.22 -20.65 -1.37
C GLU A 144 11.53 -20.02 -0.87
N ASP A 145 12.67 -20.54 -1.31
CA ASP A 145 14.01 -20.13 -0.85
C ASP A 145 14.30 -18.62 -1.07
N HIS A 146 13.64 -18.00 -2.05
CA HIS A 146 13.82 -16.57 -2.35
C HIS A 146 12.86 -15.66 -1.59
N ALA A 147 11.80 -16.20 -0.99
CA ALA A 147 10.75 -15.40 -0.36
C ALA A 147 11.24 -14.58 0.85
N GLN A 148 12.22 -15.08 1.60
CA GLN A 148 12.82 -14.34 2.70
C GLN A 148 13.66 -13.15 2.21
N ALA A 149 14.43 -13.35 1.12
CA ALA A 149 15.22 -12.28 0.51
C ALA A 149 14.31 -11.19 -0.06
N ASP A 150 13.19 -11.56 -0.67
CA ASP A 150 12.20 -10.63 -1.19
C ASP A 150 11.55 -9.79 -0.08
N MET A 151 11.24 -10.41 1.07
CA MET A 151 10.68 -9.69 2.21
C MET A 151 11.69 -8.75 2.87
N GLU A 152 12.94 -9.15 2.97
CA GLU A 152 14.02 -8.25 3.44
C GLU A 152 14.20 -7.07 2.48
N TRP A 153 14.06 -7.30 1.18
CA TRP A 153 14.07 -6.26 0.17
C TRP A 153 12.96 -5.22 0.39
N VAL A 154 11.72 -5.68 0.63
CA VAL A 154 10.60 -4.80 0.96
C VAL A 154 10.90 -3.97 2.20
N ARG A 155 11.46 -4.59 3.26
CA ARG A 155 11.84 -3.89 4.49
C ARG A 155 12.88 -2.79 4.23
N LEU A 156 13.91 -3.10 3.45
CA LEU A 156 14.95 -2.13 3.09
C LEU A 156 14.36 -0.96 2.29
N MET A 157 13.51 -1.24 1.30
CA MET A 157 12.84 -0.21 0.51
C MET A 157 11.96 0.70 1.37
N TYR A 158 11.16 0.16 2.28
CA TYR A 158 10.37 0.96 3.21
C TYR A 158 11.26 1.83 4.09
N THR A 159 12.34 1.26 4.64
CA THR A 159 13.29 1.99 5.47
C THR A 159 13.90 3.21 4.75
N THR A 160 14.16 3.12 3.45
CA THR A 160 14.70 4.26 2.69
C THR A 160 13.71 5.40 2.51
N GLN A 161 12.41 5.17 2.68
CA GLN A 161 11.35 6.15 2.47
C GLN A 161 10.79 6.76 3.76
N LEU A 162 11.31 6.33 4.92
CA LEU A 162 10.94 6.90 6.20
C LEU A 162 11.65 8.24 6.44
N SER A 163 11.05 9.09 7.27
CA SER A 163 11.64 10.38 7.65
C SER A 163 13.05 10.23 8.21
N GLN A 164 13.98 11.04 7.72
CA GLN A 164 15.41 11.01 8.07
C GLN A 164 15.82 12.20 8.97
N ARG A 165 14.88 12.88 9.61
CA ARG A 165 15.17 14.08 10.42
C ARG A 165 16.06 13.81 11.62
N MET A 166 16.00 12.62 12.18
CA MET A 166 16.92 12.22 13.25
C MET A 166 18.18 11.56 12.68
N VAL A 167 19.34 11.86 13.26
CA VAL A 167 20.63 11.36 12.80
C VAL A 167 20.67 9.83 12.74
N GLN A 168 20.12 9.14 13.74
CA GLN A 168 20.04 7.67 13.73
C GLN A 168 19.18 7.14 12.58
N HIS A 169 18.08 7.81 12.26
CA HIS A 169 17.20 7.44 11.14
C HIS A 169 17.90 7.64 9.80
N ALA A 170 18.61 8.75 9.63
CA ALA A 170 19.42 9.01 8.44
C ALA A 170 20.52 7.94 8.24
N LEU A 171 21.17 7.46 9.32
CA LEU A 171 22.16 6.39 9.25
C LEU A 171 21.52 5.05 8.84
N HIS A 172 20.37 4.70 9.40
CA HIS A 172 19.65 3.48 9.04
C HIS A 172 19.16 3.52 7.57
N ALA A 173 18.60 4.64 7.12
CA ALA A 173 18.20 4.83 5.72
C ALA A 173 19.41 4.77 4.78
N ALA A 174 20.55 5.35 5.14
CA ALA A 174 21.77 5.27 4.35
C ALA A 174 22.30 3.84 4.26
N HIS A 175 22.28 3.08 5.35
CA HIS A 175 22.66 1.66 5.35
C HIS A 175 21.70 0.83 4.48
N ALA A 176 20.40 1.02 4.62
CA ALA A 176 19.40 0.33 3.81
C ALA A 176 19.60 0.61 2.31
N ARG A 177 19.79 1.89 1.94
CA ARG A 177 20.11 2.29 0.55
C ARG A 177 21.37 1.63 0.03
N GLN A 178 22.45 1.62 0.83
CA GLN A 178 23.70 0.97 0.43
C GLN A 178 23.52 -0.55 0.23
N SER A 179 22.75 -1.20 1.10
CA SER A 179 22.43 -2.64 0.97
C SER A 179 21.66 -2.93 -0.32
N ILE A 180 20.67 -2.11 -0.68
CA ILE A 180 19.91 -2.21 -1.92
C ILE A 180 20.83 -2.09 -3.14
N VAL A 181 21.67 -1.05 -3.17
CA VAL A 181 22.60 -0.81 -4.30
C VAL A 181 23.65 -1.91 -4.42
N ASN A 182 24.13 -2.46 -3.31
CA ASN A 182 25.10 -3.57 -3.33
C ASN A 182 24.47 -4.86 -3.85
N ALA A 183 23.21 -5.11 -3.53
CA ALA A 183 22.50 -6.29 -4.03
C ALA A 183 22.15 -6.16 -5.52
N HIS A 184 21.76 -4.94 -5.95
CA HIS A 184 21.33 -4.67 -7.32
C HIS A 184 21.83 -3.31 -7.78
N GLU A 185 22.91 -3.29 -8.57
CA GLU A 185 23.52 -2.04 -9.03
C GLU A 185 22.56 -1.16 -9.86
N CYS A 186 21.64 -1.77 -10.59
CA CYS A 186 20.60 -1.03 -11.35
C CYS A 186 19.71 -0.15 -10.45
N MET A 187 19.59 -0.46 -9.16
CA MET A 187 18.81 0.32 -8.21
C MET A 187 19.48 1.64 -7.80
N ARG A 188 20.75 1.82 -8.14
CA ARG A 188 21.47 3.10 -7.90
C ARG A 188 20.77 4.29 -8.56
N SER A 189 20.17 4.07 -9.73
CA SER A 189 19.44 5.10 -10.49
C SER A 189 17.93 5.04 -10.31
N HIS A 190 17.43 4.23 -9.35
CA HIS A 190 15.99 4.11 -9.11
C HIS A 190 15.47 5.36 -8.39
N PRO A 191 14.41 6.05 -8.87
CA PRO A 191 13.95 7.33 -8.32
C PRO A 191 13.69 7.34 -6.82
N PRO A 192 12.98 6.38 -6.21
CA PRO A 192 12.79 6.31 -4.76
C PRO A 192 14.10 6.18 -3.96
N VAL A 193 15.10 5.46 -4.48
CA VAL A 193 16.42 5.32 -3.83
C VAL A 193 17.20 6.62 -3.91
N LEU A 194 17.17 7.29 -5.06
CA LEU A 194 17.76 8.63 -5.24
C LEU A 194 17.09 9.68 -4.38
N TYR A 195 15.76 9.59 -4.21
CA TYR A 195 15.03 10.51 -3.34
C TYR A 195 15.49 10.41 -1.88
N SER A 196 15.65 9.19 -1.37
CA SER A 196 16.22 8.98 -0.04
C SER A 196 17.63 9.59 0.13
N LEU A 197 18.43 9.60 -0.94
CA LEU A 197 19.73 10.29 -0.94
C LEU A 197 19.56 11.81 -0.93
N ALA A 198 18.65 12.33 -1.75
CA ALA A 198 18.38 13.78 -1.81
C ALA A 198 17.89 14.30 -0.45
N GLU A 199 17.00 13.56 0.22
CA GLU A 199 16.53 13.90 1.57
C GLU A 199 17.68 13.92 2.58
N GLN A 200 18.56 12.92 2.58
CA GLN A 200 19.73 12.89 3.44
C GLN A 200 20.66 14.11 3.20
N LEU A 201 20.91 14.45 1.94
CA LEU A 201 21.72 15.60 1.59
C LEU A 201 21.07 16.90 2.04
N TRP A 202 19.74 17.03 1.89
CA TRP A 202 18.98 18.17 2.39
C TRP A 202 19.09 18.32 3.91
N GLN A 203 18.93 17.24 4.67
CA GLN A 203 19.06 17.24 6.12
C GLN A 203 20.50 17.58 6.56
N ALA A 204 21.49 17.20 5.77
CA ALA A 204 22.89 17.54 5.98
C ALA A 204 23.25 18.96 5.51
N MET A 205 22.25 19.78 5.12
CA MET A 205 22.43 21.14 4.57
C MET A 205 23.29 21.22 3.29
N ARG A 206 23.45 20.11 2.58
CA ARG A 206 24.16 20.03 1.28
C ARG A 206 23.19 20.29 0.13
N TYR A 207 22.66 21.49 0.06
CA TYR A 207 21.55 21.85 -0.84
C TYR A 207 21.90 21.75 -2.33
N GLU A 208 23.13 22.08 -2.72
CA GLU A 208 23.58 21.98 -4.13
C GLU A 208 23.61 20.53 -4.60
N ASP A 209 24.13 19.64 -3.76
CA ASP A 209 24.16 18.21 -4.06
C ASP A 209 22.74 17.61 -4.09
N ALA A 210 21.89 17.99 -3.13
CA ALA A 210 20.48 17.58 -3.09
C ALA A 210 19.75 18.03 -4.36
N PHE A 211 19.95 19.27 -4.79
CA PHE A 211 19.37 19.82 -6.02
C PHE A 211 19.82 19.04 -7.26
N THR A 212 21.12 18.71 -7.36
CA THR A 212 21.67 17.93 -8.47
C THR A 212 21.02 16.54 -8.54
N VAL A 213 20.86 15.84 -7.40
CA VAL A 213 20.20 14.55 -7.35
C VAL A 213 18.72 14.67 -7.74
N THR A 214 18.02 15.69 -7.25
CA THR A 214 16.62 15.94 -7.60
C THR A 214 16.44 16.21 -9.10
N GLN A 215 17.32 17.00 -9.72
CA GLN A 215 17.30 17.19 -11.17
C GLN A 215 17.54 15.88 -11.93
N HIS A 216 18.42 15.02 -11.41
CA HIS A 216 18.64 13.70 -12.00
C HIS A 216 17.38 12.83 -11.92
N ILE A 217 16.66 12.83 -10.78
CA ILE A 217 15.39 12.11 -10.64
C ILE A 217 14.39 12.59 -11.71
N LEU A 218 14.20 13.89 -11.83
CA LEU A 218 13.27 14.47 -12.82
C LEU A 218 13.68 14.19 -14.28
N SER A 219 14.97 13.99 -14.54
CA SER A 219 15.44 13.55 -15.86
C SER A 219 15.13 12.09 -16.18
N LEU A 220 15.05 11.24 -15.15
CA LEU A 220 14.69 9.82 -15.28
C LEU A 220 13.18 9.61 -15.36
N ASP A 221 12.45 10.34 -14.56
CA ASP A 221 10.99 10.31 -14.49
C ASP A 221 10.43 11.70 -14.23
N ALA A 222 9.96 12.36 -15.30
CA ALA A 222 9.37 13.69 -15.23
C ALA A 222 8.04 13.72 -14.46
N GLY A 223 7.41 12.59 -14.25
CA GLY A 223 6.15 12.43 -13.50
C GLY A 223 6.36 12.02 -12.04
N PHE A 224 7.60 11.93 -11.56
CA PHE A 224 7.88 11.58 -10.18
C PHE A 224 7.51 12.73 -9.25
N PHE A 225 6.35 12.64 -8.61
CA PHE A 225 5.88 13.57 -7.59
C PHE A 225 6.00 12.93 -6.19
N PHE A 226 6.35 13.78 -5.22
CA PHE A 226 6.56 13.43 -3.83
C PHE A 226 5.32 13.71 -2.99
#